data_e7692f3c199d6627cdce919d8fbc1042
#
_entry.id   e7692f3c199d6627cdce919d8fbc1042
#
_cell.length_a   1.000
_cell.length_b   1.000
_cell.length_c   1.000
_cell.angle_alpha   90.00
_cell.angle_beta   90.00
_cell.angle_gamma   90.00
#
_symmetry.space_group_name_H-M   'P 1'
#
loop_
_entity.id
_entity.type
_entity.pdbx_description
1 polymer ?
#
loop_
_entity_poly.entity_id
_entity_poly.type
_entity_poly.pdbx_seq_one_letter_code
_entity_poly.pdbx_strand_id
1 'polypeptide(L)'
;MLKGKTVLLGVTGGIAAYKAAALASALVKQHAAVEVVMTKNATEFVTPLTFEQLTGRRTMVDTFDRNFSHQVEHISLAERTDLVIIAPATANVCAKLAHGLADDMLTTTVLACRCPKLIVPAMNTNMYENPVTQDNLAILRRYGWDVIEPASGRLACGAVGRGKLPEPETLLQYVLKYLALPHDLEGKRVTVTAGPTQEALDPVRYLTNHSTGKMGYAIAKMAMLRGAQVTLVTGPTAIDPPPFVKVVNIKSARDMFEAVAENAPNSDFIFKAAAVADYTPADYADNKMKKKDGDLSIPLKRTQDILKYLGEHRREGQIICGFSMETENMLENSRAKLTKKNVDMICANNLKVAGAGFGVDTNVITLITKEDVTELPLMSKEAAANAILDRAVALTK
;
A
#
# COMPACT_ATOMS: atom_id res chain seq x y z
N MET A 1 -13.22 -2.98 -2.11
CA MET A 1 -12.35 -2.21 -3.03
C MET A 1 -12.37 -2.75 -4.48
N LEU A 2 -12.76 -4.03 -4.70
CA LEU A 2 -12.72 -4.70 -6.01
C LEU A 2 -14.10 -4.90 -6.67
N LYS A 3 -15.09 -4.10 -6.33
CA LYS A 3 -16.43 -4.20 -6.93
C LYS A 3 -16.36 -3.95 -8.45
N GLY A 4 -16.94 -4.88 -9.23
CA GLY A 4 -16.91 -4.82 -10.69
C GLY A 4 -15.61 -5.33 -11.34
N LYS A 5 -14.65 -5.83 -10.54
CA LYS A 5 -13.40 -6.41 -11.02
C LYS A 5 -13.46 -7.93 -11.02
N THR A 6 -12.91 -8.54 -12.05
CA THR A 6 -12.79 -10.01 -12.19
C THR A 6 -11.34 -10.44 -12.02
N VAL A 7 -11.10 -11.34 -11.06
CA VAL A 7 -9.79 -11.94 -10.81
C VAL A 7 -9.82 -13.41 -11.23
N LEU A 8 -8.93 -13.81 -12.13
CA LEU A 8 -8.70 -15.20 -12.46
C LEU A 8 -7.63 -15.77 -11.51
N LEU A 9 -8.05 -16.69 -10.65
CA LEU A 9 -7.18 -17.41 -9.72
C LEU A 9 -6.81 -18.76 -10.31
N GLY A 10 -5.57 -18.91 -10.75
CA GLY A 10 -4.99 -20.17 -11.17
C GLY A 10 -4.44 -20.95 -9.98
N VAL A 11 -4.89 -22.19 -9.79
CA VAL A 11 -4.43 -23.05 -8.69
C VAL A 11 -3.72 -24.26 -9.27
N THR A 12 -2.48 -24.49 -8.85
CA THR A 12 -1.66 -25.59 -9.38
C THR A 12 -1.32 -26.63 -8.31
N GLY A 13 -0.89 -27.83 -8.76
CA GLY A 13 -0.74 -29.03 -7.94
C GLY A 13 0.44 -28.97 -6.98
N GLY A 14 0.22 -28.49 -5.78
CA GLY A 14 1.17 -28.46 -4.68
C GLY A 14 0.45 -28.34 -3.34
N ILE A 15 1.10 -28.76 -2.25
CA ILE A 15 0.49 -28.74 -0.91
C ILE A 15 -0.05 -27.35 -0.53
N ALA A 16 0.58 -26.27 -1.01
CA ALA A 16 0.14 -24.90 -0.74
C ALA A 16 -1.21 -24.51 -1.40
N ALA A 17 -1.82 -25.38 -2.23
CA ALA A 17 -3.12 -25.16 -2.85
C ALA A 17 -4.24 -24.87 -1.82
N TYR A 18 -4.15 -25.44 -0.59
CA TYR A 18 -5.13 -25.14 0.47
C TYR A 18 -5.19 -23.65 0.83
N LYS A 19 -4.08 -22.90 0.72
CA LYS A 19 -4.04 -21.45 0.98
C LYS A 19 -4.75 -20.63 -0.10
N ALA A 20 -4.85 -21.17 -1.32
CA ALA A 20 -5.59 -20.49 -2.39
C ALA A 20 -7.08 -20.32 -2.05
N ALA A 21 -7.66 -21.24 -1.26
CA ALA A 21 -9.03 -21.10 -0.77
C ALA A 21 -9.22 -19.88 0.13
N ALA A 22 -8.26 -19.61 1.03
CA ALA A 22 -8.26 -18.41 1.86
C ALA A 22 -8.11 -17.13 1.01
N LEU A 23 -7.25 -17.13 -0.01
CA LEU A 23 -7.12 -16.01 -0.95
C LEU A 23 -8.42 -15.79 -1.73
N ALA A 24 -9.06 -16.84 -2.25
CA ALA A 24 -10.35 -16.73 -2.93
C ALA A 24 -11.41 -16.08 -2.03
N SER A 25 -11.52 -16.53 -0.77
CA SER A 25 -12.42 -15.95 0.23
C SER A 25 -12.10 -14.47 0.51
N ALA A 26 -10.82 -14.11 0.63
CA ALA A 26 -10.39 -12.74 0.86
C ALA A 26 -10.74 -11.81 -0.34
N LEU A 27 -10.58 -12.28 -1.57
CA LEU A 27 -10.95 -11.56 -2.79
C LEU A 27 -12.48 -11.35 -2.88
N VAL A 28 -13.27 -12.38 -2.57
CA VAL A 28 -14.74 -12.28 -2.54
C VAL A 28 -15.19 -11.26 -1.47
N LYS A 29 -14.56 -11.22 -0.29
CA LYS A 29 -14.83 -10.19 0.74
C LYS A 29 -14.52 -8.77 0.27
N GLN A 30 -13.61 -8.61 -0.70
CA GLN A 30 -13.36 -7.33 -1.38
C GLN A 30 -14.33 -7.05 -2.52
N HIS A 31 -15.36 -7.88 -2.71
CA HIS A 31 -16.37 -7.81 -3.77
C HIS A 31 -15.82 -8.05 -5.19
N ALA A 32 -14.73 -8.78 -5.34
CA ALA A 32 -14.27 -9.25 -6.64
C ALA A 32 -15.13 -10.39 -7.17
N ALA A 33 -15.32 -10.47 -8.48
CA ALA A 33 -15.71 -11.69 -9.15
C ALA A 33 -14.46 -12.59 -9.26
N VAL A 34 -14.47 -13.75 -8.61
CA VAL A 34 -13.31 -14.66 -8.61
C VAL A 34 -13.62 -15.86 -9.49
N GLU A 35 -12.92 -15.97 -10.62
CA GLU A 35 -12.95 -17.11 -11.52
C GLU A 35 -11.79 -18.05 -11.18
N VAL A 36 -12.07 -19.31 -10.90
CA VAL A 36 -11.03 -20.24 -10.48
C VAL A 36 -10.79 -21.28 -11.57
N VAL A 37 -9.51 -21.43 -11.96
CA VAL A 37 -9.07 -22.45 -12.88
C VAL A 37 -8.01 -23.31 -12.19
N MET A 38 -8.24 -24.60 -12.12
CA MET A 38 -7.33 -25.55 -11.47
C MET A 38 -6.65 -26.44 -12.51
N THR A 39 -5.36 -26.72 -12.29
CA THR A 39 -4.74 -27.84 -13.01
C THR A 39 -5.29 -29.17 -12.48
N LYS A 40 -5.27 -30.22 -13.30
CA LYS A 40 -5.68 -31.57 -12.86
C LYS A 40 -4.94 -32.01 -11.59
N ASN A 41 -3.65 -31.72 -11.47
CA ASN A 41 -2.88 -32.08 -10.27
C ASN A 41 -3.29 -31.24 -9.03
N ALA A 42 -3.90 -30.08 -9.19
CA ALA A 42 -4.38 -29.28 -8.06
C ALA A 42 -5.59 -29.95 -7.39
N THR A 43 -6.41 -30.68 -8.15
CA THR A 43 -7.60 -31.36 -7.63
C THR A 43 -7.28 -32.51 -6.67
N GLU A 44 -6.04 -33.02 -6.68
CA GLU A 44 -5.54 -33.99 -5.71
C GLU A 44 -5.29 -33.39 -4.31
N PHE A 45 -5.16 -32.05 -4.20
CA PHE A 45 -4.90 -31.36 -2.94
C PHE A 45 -6.14 -30.66 -2.40
N VAL A 46 -6.95 -30.07 -3.27
CA VAL A 46 -8.20 -29.36 -2.93
C VAL A 46 -9.22 -29.63 -4.02
N THR A 47 -10.45 -29.94 -3.65
CA THR A 47 -11.49 -30.21 -4.65
C THR A 47 -12.03 -28.93 -5.27
N PRO A 48 -12.50 -28.97 -6.55
CA PRO A 48 -13.17 -27.84 -7.19
C PRO A 48 -14.35 -27.30 -6.36
N LEU A 49 -15.12 -28.17 -5.71
CA LEU A 49 -16.26 -27.84 -4.87
C LEU A 49 -15.89 -26.82 -3.77
N THR A 50 -14.68 -26.88 -3.20
CA THR A 50 -14.21 -25.92 -2.20
C THR A 50 -14.26 -24.50 -2.74
N PHE A 51 -13.75 -24.28 -3.95
CA PHE A 51 -13.73 -22.95 -4.57
C PHE A 51 -15.12 -22.53 -5.04
N GLU A 52 -15.94 -23.43 -5.54
CA GLU A 52 -17.31 -23.18 -5.96
C GLU A 52 -18.16 -22.64 -4.80
N GLN A 53 -18.03 -23.25 -3.61
CA GLN A 53 -18.72 -22.80 -2.41
C GLN A 53 -18.24 -21.45 -1.91
N LEU A 54 -16.96 -21.11 -2.09
CA LEU A 54 -16.38 -19.84 -1.67
C LEU A 54 -16.70 -18.68 -2.61
N THR A 55 -16.74 -18.95 -3.93
CA THR A 55 -16.88 -17.92 -4.96
C THR A 55 -18.30 -17.79 -5.51
N GLY A 56 -19.14 -18.80 -5.31
CA GLY A 56 -20.46 -18.92 -5.93
C GLY A 56 -20.37 -19.13 -7.47
N ARG A 57 -19.21 -19.54 -7.97
CA ARG A 57 -18.93 -19.71 -9.40
C ARG A 57 -18.32 -21.08 -9.64
N ARG A 58 -18.55 -21.63 -10.84
CA ARG A 58 -17.98 -22.90 -11.25
C ARG A 58 -16.47 -22.82 -11.34
N THR A 59 -15.78 -23.84 -10.83
CA THR A 59 -14.33 -24.02 -10.95
C THR A 59 -14.02 -24.86 -12.20
N MET A 60 -13.15 -24.36 -13.05
CA MET A 60 -12.79 -25.00 -14.30
C MET A 60 -11.52 -25.83 -14.15
N VAL A 61 -11.53 -27.04 -14.70
CA VAL A 61 -10.41 -27.99 -14.64
C VAL A 61 -10.06 -28.51 -16.03
N ASP A 62 -11.07 -28.91 -16.81
CA ASP A 62 -10.89 -29.56 -18.11
C ASP A 62 -11.25 -28.60 -19.25
N THR A 63 -10.40 -28.55 -20.26
CA THR A 63 -10.62 -27.74 -21.49
C THR A 63 -11.80 -28.25 -22.31
N PHE A 64 -12.11 -29.54 -22.22
CA PHE A 64 -13.10 -30.23 -23.03
C PHE A 64 -14.33 -30.70 -22.25
N ASP A 65 -14.62 -30.07 -21.12
CA ASP A 65 -15.85 -30.34 -20.39
C ASP A 65 -17.08 -30.03 -21.26
N ARG A 66 -17.96 -31.00 -21.45
CA ARG A 66 -19.15 -30.90 -22.34
C ARG A 66 -20.34 -30.15 -21.73
N ASN A 67 -20.26 -29.75 -20.47
CA ASN A 67 -21.32 -29.01 -19.77
C ASN A 67 -21.23 -27.49 -19.96
N PHE A 68 -20.66 -27.02 -21.06
CA PHE A 68 -20.52 -25.60 -21.39
C PHE A 68 -21.74 -25.02 -22.12
N SER A 69 -21.98 -23.74 -21.90
CA SER A 69 -22.71 -22.88 -22.84
C SER A 69 -21.92 -22.78 -24.16
N HIS A 70 -22.60 -22.58 -25.29
CA HIS A 70 -22.05 -22.61 -26.67
C HIS A 70 -20.87 -21.65 -26.98
N GLN A 71 -20.18 -21.08 -25.99
CA GLN A 71 -19.01 -20.21 -26.15
C GLN A 71 -17.71 -20.92 -25.78
N VAL A 72 -16.62 -20.51 -26.41
CA VAL A 72 -15.28 -21.03 -26.11
C VAL A 72 -14.84 -20.50 -24.75
N GLU A 73 -14.95 -21.32 -23.70
CA GLU A 73 -14.86 -20.93 -22.30
C GLU A 73 -13.55 -20.19 -21.95
N HIS A 74 -12.40 -20.71 -22.41
CA HIS A 74 -11.11 -20.06 -22.11
C HIS A 74 -10.97 -18.66 -22.72
N ILE A 75 -11.62 -18.39 -23.88
CA ILE A 75 -11.65 -17.06 -24.49
C ILE A 75 -12.56 -16.13 -23.68
N SER A 76 -13.79 -16.59 -23.37
CA SER A 76 -14.73 -15.83 -22.56
C SER A 76 -14.17 -15.45 -21.18
N LEU A 77 -13.43 -16.37 -20.54
CA LEU A 77 -12.69 -16.10 -19.30
C LEU A 77 -11.61 -15.04 -19.49
N ALA A 78 -10.80 -15.18 -20.54
CA ALA A 78 -9.71 -14.26 -20.82
C ALA A 78 -10.20 -12.83 -21.07
N GLU A 79 -11.32 -12.67 -21.78
CA GLU A 79 -11.91 -11.36 -22.11
C GLU A 79 -12.46 -10.61 -20.90
N ARG A 80 -13.08 -11.34 -19.93
CA ARG A 80 -13.67 -10.72 -18.74
C ARG A 80 -12.72 -10.56 -17.58
N THR A 81 -11.48 -11.08 -17.67
CA THR A 81 -10.50 -11.05 -16.59
C THR A 81 -9.74 -9.72 -16.55
N ASP A 82 -9.80 -9.03 -15.41
CA ASP A 82 -9.03 -7.80 -15.13
C ASP A 82 -7.62 -8.08 -14.62
N LEU A 83 -7.39 -9.25 -13.97
CA LEU A 83 -6.10 -9.66 -13.43
C LEU A 83 -6.02 -11.19 -13.31
N VAL A 84 -4.88 -11.75 -13.70
CA VAL A 84 -4.53 -13.15 -13.44
C VAL A 84 -3.61 -13.24 -12.23
N ILE A 85 -3.89 -14.15 -11.30
CA ILE A 85 -2.96 -14.56 -10.25
C ILE A 85 -2.85 -16.08 -10.19
N ILE A 86 -1.63 -16.62 -10.38
CA ILE A 86 -1.35 -18.05 -10.25
C ILE A 86 -0.75 -18.31 -8.87
N ALA A 87 -1.54 -18.84 -7.97
CA ALA A 87 -1.17 -19.06 -6.56
C ALA A 87 -1.81 -20.34 -5.97
N PRO A 88 -1.00 -21.37 -5.64
CA PRO A 88 0.45 -21.49 -5.86
C PRO A 88 0.80 -21.77 -7.33
N ALA A 89 2.02 -21.43 -7.77
CA ALA A 89 2.57 -21.80 -9.04
C ALA A 89 3.69 -22.85 -8.85
N THR A 90 3.51 -24.05 -9.41
CA THR A 90 4.54 -25.10 -9.44
C THR A 90 5.61 -24.78 -10.48
N ALA A 91 6.82 -25.33 -10.33
CA ALA A 91 7.88 -25.23 -11.32
C ALA A 91 7.43 -25.64 -12.73
N ASN A 92 6.61 -26.69 -12.84
CA ASN A 92 6.04 -27.14 -14.11
C ASN A 92 5.19 -26.04 -14.78
N VAL A 93 4.28 -25.41 -14.04
CA VAL A 93 3.42 -24.35 -14.59
C VAL A 93 4.23 -23.09 -14.89
N CYS A 94 5.23 -22.73 -14.08
CA CYS A 94 6.16 -21.65 -14.40
C CYS A 94 6.87 -21.89 -15.75
N ALA A 95 7.36 -23.12 -15.96
CA ALA A 95 8.02 -23.50 -17.22
C ALA A 95 7.05 -23.45 -18.42
N LYS A 96 5.84 -24.01 -18.27
CA LYS A 96 4.81 -23.97 -19.33
C LYS A 96 4.49 -22.54 -19.76
N LEU A 97 4.21 -21.67 -18.79
CA LEU A 97 3.86 -20.26 -19.05
C LEU A 97 5.04 -19.48 -19.66
N ALA A 98 6.27 -19.76 -19.22
CA ALA A 98 7.47 -19.13 -19.77
C ALA A 98 7.70 -19.47 -21.26
N HIS A 99 7.30 -20.66 -21.67
CA HIS A 99 7.52 -21.16 -23.03
C HIS A 99 6.24 -21.23 -23.89
N GLY A 100 5.11 -20.71 -23.40
CA GLY A 100 3.86 -20.65 -24.15
C GLY A 100 3.19 -22.01 -24.38
N LEU A 101 3.46 -23.00 -23.52
CA LEU A 101 2.79 -24.31 -23.57
C LEU A 101 1.38 -24.17 -23.02
N ALA A 102 0.38 -24.49 -23.86
CA ALA A 102 -1.05 -24.33 -23.58
C ALA A 102 -1.78 -25.67 -23.75
N ASP A 103 -1.41 -26.66 -22.91
CA ASP A 103 -1.89 -28.02 -22.98
C ASP A 103 -2.95 -28.39 -21.93
N ASP A 104 -3.38 -27.40 -21.12
CA ASP A 104 -4.46 -27.52 -20.14
C ASP A 104 -5.31 -26.24 -20.09
N MET A 105 -6.46 -26.31 -19.40
CA MET A 105 -7.40 -25.19 -19.29
C MET A 105 -6.76 -23.91 -18.73
N LEU A 106 -5.91 -24.04 -17.71
CA LEU A 106 -5.25 -22.90 -17.05
C LEU A 106 -4.29 -22.20 -18.03
N THR A 107 -3.36 -22.94 -18.61
CA THR A 107 -2.33 -22.38 -19.48
C THR A 107 -2.91 -21.82 -20.78
N THR A 108 -3.95 -22.45 -21.33
CA THR A 108 -4.67 -21.98 -22.49
C THR A 108 -5.38 -20.66 -22.21
N THR A 109 -6.12 -20.56 -21.10
CA THR A 109 -6.81 -19.33 -20.71
C THR A 109 -5.82 -18.19 -20.47
N VAL A 110 -4.76 -18.46 -19.73
CA VAL A 110 -3.75 -17.45 -19.37
C VAL A 110 -3.01 -16.90 -20.60
N LEU A 111 -2.75 -17.76 -21.60
CA LEU A 111 -2.12 -17.34 -22.86
C LEU A 111 -3.00 -16.36 -23.64
N ALA A 112 -4.34 -16.50 -23.54
CA ALA A 112 -5.30 -15.61 -24.18
C ALA A 112 -5.52 -14.27 -23.40
N CYS A 113 -5.18 -14.21 -22.10
CA CYS A 113 -5.37 -13.01 -21.27
C CYS A 113 -4.44 -11.87 -21.66
N ARG A 114 -4.97 -10.65 -21.74
CA ARG A 114 -4.21 -9.41 -22.00
C ARG A 114 -3.98 -8.56 -20.76
N CYS A 115 -4.67 -8.86 -19.66
CA CYS A 115 -4.58 -8.15 -18.39
C CYS A 115 -3.24 -8.39 -17.66
N PRO A 116 -2.93 -7.64 -16.60
CA PRO A 116 -1.77 -7.88 -15.73
C PRO A 116 -1.77 -9.31 -15.18
N LYS A 117 -0.58 -9.88 -15.04
CA LYS A 117 -0.39 -11.27 -14.62
C LYS A 117 0.58 -11.36 -13.45
N LEU A 118 0.13 -11.98 -12.37
CA LEU A 118 0.91 -12.28 -11.17
C LEU A 118 1.18 -13.77 -11.10
N ILE A 119 2.40 -14.15 -10.75
CA ILE A 119 2.75 -15.54 -10.52
C ILE A 119 3.45 -15.68 -9.17
N VAL A 120 3.02 -16.68 -8.39
CA VAL A 120 3.50 -16.91 -7.03
C VAL A 120 4.11 -18.30 -6.94
N PRO A 121 5.43 -18.44 -7.20
CA PRO A 121 6.11 -19.73 -7.11
C PRO A 121 6.01 -20.29 -5.70
N ALA A 122 5.66 -21.60 -5.60
CA ALA A 122 5.66 -22.33 -4.34
C ALA A 122 6.10 -23.77 -4.59
N MET A 123 7.27 -24.11 -4.06
CA MET A 123 7.92 -25.39 -4.27
C MET A 123 9.01 -25.64 -3.24
N ASN A 124 9.64 -26.82 -3.27
CA ASN A 124 10.83 -27.11 -2.49
C ASN A 124 11.96 -26.09 -2.80
N THR A 125 12.79 -25.76 -1.81
CA THR A 125 13.88 -24.79 -1.96
C THR A 125 14.83 -25.13 -3.10
N ASN A 126 15.27 -26.38 -3.22
CA ASN A 126 16.18 -26.80 -4.29
C ASN A 126 15.54 -26.67 -5.68
N MET A 127 14.22 -26.91 -5.78
CA MET A 127 13.48 -26.68 -7.03
C MET A 127 13.37 -25.18 -7.35
N TYR A 128 13.15 -24.35 -6.34
CA TYR A 128 13.08 -22.91 -6.52
C TYR A 128 14.44 -22.32 -6.93
N GLU A 129 15.52 -22.73 -6.26
CA GLU A 129 16.89 -22.26 -6.52
C GLU A 129 17.52 -22.90 -7.76
N ASN A 130 16.88 -23.91 -8.34
CA ASN A 130 17.39 -24.54 -9.57
C ASN A 130 17.53 -23.52 -10.70
N PRO A 131 18.69 -23.46 -11.39
CA PRO A 131 18.91 -22.49 -12.47
C PRO A 131 17.81 -22.49 -13.53
N VAL A 132 17.31 -23.67 -13.94
CA VAL A 132 16.21 -23.77 -14.92
C VAL A 132 14.93 -23.09 -14.42
N THR A 133 14.61 -23.22 -13.14
CA THR A 133 13.45 -22.53 -12.55
C THR A 133 13.67 -21.02 -12.53
N GLN A 134 14.86 -20.56 -12.14
CA GLN A 134 15.19 -19.14 -12.12
C GLN A 134 15.18 -18.52 -13.52
N ASP A 135 15.67 -19.24 -14.53
CA ASP A 135 15.60 -18.83 -15.93
C ASP A 135 14.16 -18.67 -16.41
N ASN A 136 13.29 -19.65 -16.09
CA ASN A 136 11.85 -19.56 -16.41
C ASN A 136 11.19 -18.34 -15.74
N LEU A 137 11.50 -18.06 -14.48
CA LEU A 137 10.99 -16.86 -13.78
C LEU A 137 11.52 -15.58 -14.40
N ALA A 138 12.79 -15.54 -14.82
CA ALA A 138 13.37 -14.40 -15.54
C ALA A 138 12.69 -14.17 -16.90
N ILE A 139 12.37 -15.24 -17.64
CA ILE A 139 11.60 -15.15 -18.88
C ILE A 139 10.21 -14.56 -18.63
N LEU A 140 9.50 -15.01 -17.60
CA LEU A 140 8.20 -14.49 -17.23
C LEU A 140 8.28 -12.99 -16.89
N ARG A 141 9.28 -12.55 -16.11
CA ARG A 141 9.50 -11.11 -15.82
C ARG A 141 9.73 -10.30 -17.10
N ARG A 142 10.52 -10.84 -18.05
CA ARG A 142 10.77 -10.20 -19.36
C ARG A 142 9.47 -10.03 -20.16
N TYR A 143 8.51 -10.92 -20.00
CA TYR A 143 7.18 -10.84 -20.63
C TYR A 143 6.17 -10.03 -19.82
N GLY A 144 6.61 -9.27 -18.81
CA GLY A 144 5.76 -8.35 -18.04
C GLY A 144 4.95 -9.01 -16.92
N TRP A 145 5.32 -10.25 -16.50
CA TRP A 145 4.73 -10.84 -15.31
C TRP A 145 5.35 -10.27 -14.05
N ASP A 146 4.51 -10.00 -13.05
CA ASP A 146 5.00 -9.73 -11.70
C ASP A 146 5.19 -11.07 -10.97
N VAL A 147 6.45 -11.42 -10.72
CA VAL A 147 6.82 -12.65 -10.02
C VAL A 147 6.94 -12.33 -8.54
N ILE A 148 5.93 -12.73 -7.78
CA ILE A 148 5.90 -12.53 -6.33
C ILE A 148 6.84 -13.55 -5.69
N GLU A 149 7.88 -13.03 -5.02
CA GLU A 149 8.89 -13.86 -4.39
C GLU A 149 8.27 -14.75 -3.28
N PRO A 150 8.63 -16.04 -3.25
CA PRO A 150 8.18 -16.91 -2.18
C PRO A 150 8.75 -16.49 -0.83
N ALA A 151 7.97 -16.68 0.21
CA ALA A 151 8.41 -16.47 1.58
C ALA A 151 9.48 -17.51 2.00
N SER A 152 10.32 -17.10 2.94
CA SER A 152 11.27 -18.00 3.61
C SER A 152 10.62 -18.63 4.85
N GLY A 153 10.99 -19.85 5.17
CA GLY A 153 10.49 -20.53 6.36
C GLY A 153 10.56 -22.06 6.25
N ARG A 154 9.96 -22.74 7.23
CA ARG A 154 9.85 -24.20 7.22
C ARG A 154 8.84 -24.65 6.17
N LEU A 155 9.28 -25.50 5.26
CA LEU A 155 8.48 -26.11 4.20
C LEU A 155 7.83 -27.40 4.70
N ALA A 156 6.82 -27.90 3.97
CA ALA A 156 6.13 -29.15 4.29
C ALA A 156 7.06 -30.39 4.30
N CYS A 157 8.14 -30.37 3.52
CA CYS A 157 9.17 -31.41 3.52
C CYS A 157 10.16 -31.32 4.69
N GLY A 158 9.97 -30.36 5.62
CA GLY A 158 10.87 -30.14 6.78
C GLY A 158 12.08 -29.24 6.50
N ALA A 159 12.42 -28.96 5.24
CA ALA A 159 13.50 -28.03 4.89
C ALA A 159 13.16 -26.59 5.30
N VAL A 160 14.18 -25.81 5.61
CA VAL A 160 14.05 -24.37 5.88
C VAL A 160 14.72 -23.60 4.75
N GLY A 161 13.98 -22.71 4.11
CA GLY A 161 14.50 -21.93 2.98
C GLY A 161 13.40 -21.19 2.24
N ARG A 162 13.74 -20.67 1.04
CA ARG A 162 12.81 -20.00 0.12
C ARG A 162 11.95 -21.04 -0.60
N GLY A 163 10.69 -20.72 -0.86
CA GLY A 163 9.78 -21.61 -1.60
C GLY A 163 8.39 -21.73 -0.99
N LYS A 164 8.16 -21.10 0.17
CA LYS A 164 6.85 -21.07 0.83
C LYS A 164 5.93 -20.06 0.16
N LEU A 165 4.68 -20.46 -0.12
CA LEU A 165 3.65 -19.51 -0.57
C LEU A 165 3.47 -18.40 0.48
N PRO A 166 3.55 -17.12 0.11
CA PRO A 166 3.21 -16.00 1.00
C PRO A 166 1.82 -16.15 1.59
N GLU A 167 1.56 -15.46 2.70
CA GLU A 167 0.24 -15.53 3.33
C GLU A 167 -0.82 -14.88 2.42
N PRO A 168 -2.08 -15.37 2.45
CA PRO A 168 -3.16 -14.89 1.57
C PRO A 168 -3.38 -13.38 1.66
N GLU A 169 -3.20 -12.79 2.86
CA GLU A 169 -3.30 -11.36 3.10
C GLU A 169 -2.25 -10.56 2.31
N THR A 170 -1.02 -11.08 2.23
CA THR A 170 0.04 -10.48 1.40
C THR A 170 -0.31 -10.54 -0.08
N LEU A 171 -0.80 -11.69 -0.56
CA LEU A 171 -1.22 -11.85 -1.96
C LEU A 171 -2.39 -10.93 -2.32
N LEU A 172 -3.33 -10.73 -1.39
CA LEU A 172 -4.41 -9.77 -1.55
C LEU A 172 -3.88 -8.34 -1.76
N GLN A 173 -2.82 -7.93 -1.04
CA GLN A 173 -2.23 -6.59 -1.23
C GLN A 173 -1.66 -6.40 -2.64
N TYR A 174 -1.06 -7.45 -3.24
CA TYR A 174 -0.64 -7.40 -4.63
C TYR A 174 -1.84 -7.21 -5.58
N VAL A 175 -2.94 -7.94 -5.39
CA VAL A 175 -4.14 -7.77 -6.21
C VAL A 175 -4.73 -6.36 -6.06
N LEU A 176 -4.82 -5.85 -4.82
CA LEU A 176 -5.31 -4.50 -4.55
C LEU A 176 -4.43 -3.44 -5.22
N LYS A 177 -3.11 -3.60 -5.20
CA LYS A 177 -2.17 -2.70 -5.87
C LYS A 177 -2.48 -2.52 -7.36
N TYR A 178 -2.94 -3.58 -8.03
CA TYR A 178 -3.25 -3.53 -9.47
C TYR A 178 -4.69 -3.08 -9.79
N LEU A 179 -5.65 -3.38 -8.91
CA LEU A 179 -7.07 -3.25 -9.27
C LEU A 179 -7.88 -2.28 -8.43
N ALA A 180 -7.41 -1.90 -7.24
CA ALA A 180 -8.25 -1.19 -6.27
C ALA A 180 -8.64 0.21 -6.73
N LEU A 181 -7.73 0.93 -7.39
CA LEU A 181 -7.92 2.32 -7.83
C LEU A 181 -7.34 2.53 -9.23
N PRO A 182 -7.78 3.58 -9.95
CA PRO A 182 -7.14 4.03 -11.19
C PRO A 182 -5.67 4.43 -10.92
N HIS A 183 -4.74 4.09 -11.83
CA HIS A 183 -3.32 4.40 -11.71
C HIS A 183 -2.98 5.79 -12.28
N ASP A 184 -3.67 6.81 -11.83
CA ASP A 184 -3.49 8.20 -12.29
C ASP A 184 -2.26 8.89 -11.68
N LEU A 185 -1.59 8.26 -10.72
CA LEU A 185 -0.30 8.66 -10.17
C LEU A 185 0.86 7.77 -10.64
N GLU A 186 0.66 6.96 -11.68
CA GLU A 186 1.74 6.14 -12.23
C GLU A 186 2.93 6.99 -12.70
N GLY A 187 4.14 6.57 -12.34
CA GLY A 187 5.37 7.32 -12.61
C GLY A 187 5.61 8.53 -11.72
N LYS A 188 4.66 8.92 -10.84
CA LYS A 188 4.82 10.03 -9.90
C LYS A 188 5.50 9.58 -8.60
N ARG A 189 6.34 10.45 -8.06
CA ARG A 189 7.01 10.28 -6.77
C ARG A 189 6.31 11.10 -5.69
N VAL A 190 5.86 10.44 -4.64
CA VAL A 190 5.08 11.03 -3.56
C VAL A 190 5.85 10.88 -2.24
N THR A 191 6.13 11.99 -1.57
CA THR A 191 6.66 11.96 -0.20
C THR A 191 5.56 12.31 0.79
N VAL A 192 5.37 11.44 1.78
CA VAL A 192 4.39 11.65 2.86
C VAL A 192 5.10 11.65 4.20
N THR A 193 4.84 12.65 5.05
CA THR A 193 5.29 12.60 6.45
C THR A 193 4.16 12.15 7.36
N ALA A 194 4.46 11.34 8.37
CA ALA A 194 3.46 10.78 9.28
C ALA A 194 3.97 10.62 10.71
N GLY A 195 3.04 10.39 11.64
CA GLY A 195 3.38 10.17 13.05
C GLY A 195 3.81 11.43 13.79
N PRO A 196 4.09 11.30 15.10
CA PRO A 196 4.68 12.38 15.90
C PRO A 196 6.20 12.37 15.82
N THR A 197 6.82 13.49 16.15
CA THR A 197 8.23 13.49 16.55
C THR A 197 8.37 13.33 18.07
N GLN A 198 9.52 12.85 18.52
CA GLN A 198 9.87 12.67 19.91
C GLN A 198 11.14 13.48 20.21
N GLU A 199 10.99 14.52 21.01
CA GLU A 199 12.08 15.43 21.37
C GLU A 199 12.65 15.00 22.72
N ALA A 200 13.79 14.34 22.67
CA ALA A 200 14.39 13.73 23.86
C ALA A 200 14.83 14.80 24.90
N LEU A 201 14.42 14.58 26.14
CA LEU A 201 14.90 15.31 27.32
C LEU A 201 16.15 14.67 27.91
N ASP A 202 16.09 13.35 28.01
CA ASP A 202 17.16 12.47 28.52
C ASP A 202 16.98 11.06 27.87
N PRO A 203 17.82 10.06 28.17
CA PRO A 203 17.68 8.72 27.57
C PRO A 203 16.34 8.02 27.84
N VAL A 204 15.50 8.52 28.73
CA VAL A 204 14.26 7.87 29.19
C VAL A 204 13.01 8.66 28.81
N ARG A 205 13.10 10.00 28.77
CA ARG A 205 11.92 10.89 28.62
C ARG A 205 12.04 11.78 27.39
N TYR A 206 10.89 12.05 26.77
CA TYR A 206 10.78 12.91 25.62
C TYR A 206 9.44 13.69 25.61
N LEU A 207 9.41 14.79 24.90
CA LEU A 207 8.20 15.53 24.54
C LEU A 207 7.68 15.00 23.19
N THR A 208 6.38 14.84 23.05
CA THR A 208 5.76 14.36 21.81
C THR A 208 4.34 14.86 21.66
N ASN A 209 3.77 14.71 20.47
CA ASN A 209 2.38 15.00 20.14
C ASN A 209 1.51 13.73 20.19
N HIS A 210 0.20 13.87 20.37
CA HIS A 210 -0.75 12.76 20.42
C HIS A 210 -1.05 12.09 19.06
N SER A 211 -0.31 12.43 18.01
CA SER A 211 -0.52 11.89 16.67
C SER A 211 -0.29 10.38 16.62
N THR A 212 -1.21 9.65 16.00
CA THR A 212 -1.09 8.21 15.74
C THR A 212 -0.52 7.88 14.36
N GLY A 213 -0.34 8.88 13.48
CA GLY A 213 0.13 8.68 12.11
C GLY A 213 -0.92 8.21 11.11
N LYS A 214 -2.11 7.78 11.55
CA LYS A 214 -3.14 7.15 10.70
C LYS A 214 -3.45 7.92 9.41
N MET A 215 -3.52 9.25 9.44
CA MET A 215 -3.84 10.05 8.25
C MET A 215 -2.72 10.00 7.20
N GLY A 216 -1.47 10.20 7.61
CA GLY A 216 -0.32 10.11 6.71
C GLY A 216 -0.16 8.70 6.12
N TYR A 217 -0.38 7.66 6.93
CA TYR A 217 -0.38 6.26 6.46
C TYR A 217 -1.50 6.00 5.44
N ALA A 218 -2.69 6.56 5.65
CA ALA A 218 -3.79 6.46 4.69
C ALA A 218 -3.45 7.15 3.36
N ILE A 219 -2.83 8.35 3.38
CA ILE A 219 -2.37 9.04 2.17
C ILE A 219 -1.32 8.20 1.44
N ALA A 220 -0.33 7.68 2.17
CA ALA A 220 0.72 6.84 1.58
C ALA A 220 0.14 5.58 0.93
N LYS A 221 -0.82 4.91 1.60
CA LYS A 221 -1.54 3.74 1.07
C LYS A 221 -2.32 4.08 -0.20
N MET A 222 -3.14 5.14 -0.18
CA MET A 222 -3.95 5.51 -1.33
C MET A 222 -3.09 5.97 -2.51
N ALA A 223 -2.02 6.72 -2.27
CA ALA A 223 -1.09 7.11 -3.33
C ALA A 223 -0.40 5.89 -3.97
N MET A 224 0.02 4.91 -3.17
CA MET A 224 0.59 3.64 -3.64
C MET A 224 -0.42 2.84 -4.49
N LEU A 225 -1.67 2.74 -4.04
CA LEU A 225 -2.74 2.07 -4.78
C LEU A 225 -3.11 2.79 -6.09
N ARG A 226 -2.79 4.08 -6.22
CA ARG A 226 -2.92 4.88 -7.44
C ARG A 226 -1.67 4.85 -8.32
N GLY A 227 -0.72 3.94 -8.05
CA GLY A 227 0.46 3.70 -8.87
C GLY A 227 1.69 4.56 -8.54
N ALA A 228 1.64 5.42 -7.52
CA ALA A 228 2.76 6.27 -7.15
C ALA A 228 3.93 5.48 -6.52
N GLN A 229 5.15 5.99 -6.73
CA GLN A 229 6.33 5.61 -5.95
C GLN A 229 6.32 6.43 -4.65
N VAL A 230 6.00 5.78 -3.52
CA VAL A 230 5.79 6.46 -2.25
C VAL A 230 6.98 6.31 -1.32
N THR A 231 7.45 7.45 -0.76
CA THR A 231 8.35 7.51 0.39
C THR A 231 7.56 8.01 1.60
N LEU A 232 7.45 7.16 2.63
CA LEU A 232 6.80 7.48 3.90
C LEU A 232 7.89 7.80 4.93
N VAL A 233 8.02 9.08 5.30
CA VAL A 233 8.90 9.53 6.39
C VAL A 233 8.07 9.55 7.68
N THR A 234 8.36 8.66 8.62
CA THR A 234 7.48 8.47 9.77
C THR A 234 8.21 8.51 11.11
N GLY A 235 7.64 9.26 12.05
CA GLY A 235 7.96 9.14 13.46
C GLY A 235 7.42 7.83 14.06
N PRO A 236 7.69 7.56 15.35
CA PRO A 236 7.25 6.34 16.01
C PRO A 236 5.72 6.21 16.04
N THR A 237 5.21 5.11 15.52
CA THR A 237 3.78 4.75 15.51
C THR A 237 3.60 3.29 15.88
N ALA A 238 2.38 2.91 16.29
CA ALA A 238 2.00 1.54 16.60
C ALA A 238 1.31 0.82 15.41
N ILE A 239 1.28 1.46 14.22
CA ILE A 239 0.64 0.89 13.03
C ILE A 239 1.71 0.47 12.02
N ASP A 240 1.46 -0.64 11.34
CA ASP A 240 2.35 -1.13 10.29
C ASP A 240 2.27 -0.23 9.05
N PRO A 241 3.42 0.05 8.40
CA PRO A 241 3.42 0.82 7.17
C PRO A 241 2.71 0.06 6.04
N PRO A 242 2.07 0.78 5.10
CA PRO A 242 1.50 0.15 3.92
C PRO A 242 2.58 -0.63 3.15
N PRO A 243 2.25 -1.81 2.59
CA PRO A 243 3.19 -2.54 1.74
C PRO A 243 3.56 -1.69 0.50
N PHE A 244 4.69 -2.02 -0.12
CA PHE A 244 5.21 -1.41 -1.36
C PHE A 244 5.58 0.08 -1.25
N VAL A 245 5.70 0.63 -0.05
CA VAL A 245 6.21 1.99 0.17
C VAL A 245 7.63 1.94 0.73
N LYS A 246 8.47 2.91 0.35
CA LYS A 246 9.78 3.11 0.98
C LYS A 246 9.55 3.79 2.33
N VAL A 247 9.96 3.16 3.43
CA VAL A 247 9.81 3.73 4.77
C VAL A 247 11.13 4.32 5.24
N VAL A 248 11.08 5.56 5.72
CA VAL A 248 12.18 6.26 6.38
C VAL A 248 11.75 6.56 7.81
N ASN A 249 12.29 5.79 8.75
CA ASN A 249 11.99 5.96 10.17
C ASN A 249 12.84 7.10 10.75
N ILE A 250 12.20 7.98 11.50
CA ILE A 250 12.83 9.11 12.19
C ILE A 250 12.38 9.16 13.66
N LYS A 251 13.03 9.97 14.48
CA LYS A 251 12.63 10.20 15.87
C LYS A 251 12.33 11.67 16.16
N SER A 252 13.25 12.56 15.87
CA SER A 252 13.14 13.99 16.19
C SER A 252 12.62 14.84 15.03
N ALA A 253 12.26 16.08 15.34
CA ALA A 253 11.92 17.09 14.35
C ALA A 253 13.09 17.37 13.39
N ARG A 254 14.33 17.29 13.90
CA ARG A 254 15.54 17.43 13.11
C ARG A 254 15.67 16.30 12.10
N ASP A 255 15.53 15.05 12.55
CA ASP A 255 15.61 13.88 11.64
C ASP A 255 14.52 13.96 10.56
N MET A 256 13.30 14.38 10.93
CA MET A 256 12.19 14.58 9.98
C MET A 256 12.54 15.66 8.94
N PHE A 257 13.13 16.78 9.37
CA PHE A 257 13.56 17.83 8.48
C PHE A 257 14.62 17.33 7.49
N GLU A 258 15.67 16.67 7.97
CA GLU A 258 16.77 16.12 7.15
C GLU A 258 16.24 15.12 6.12
N ALA A 259 15.39 14.17 6.55
CA ALA A 259 14.79 13.17 5.67
C ALA A 259 13.86 13.79 4.61
N VAL A 260 13.08 14.81 4.97
CA VAL A 260 12.23 15.51 4.01
C VAL A 260 13.06 16.33 3.03
N ALA A 261 14.09 17.05 3.49
CA ALA A 261 14.96 17.83 2.64
C ALA A 261 15.70 16.98 1.60
N GLU A 262 16.11 15.75 1.98
CA GLU A 262 16.75 14.79 1.06
C GLU A 262 15.79 14.28 -0.03
N ASN A 263 14.52 14.01 0.33
CA ASN A 263 13.56 13.41 -0.59
C ASN A 263 12.77 14.45 -1.42
N ALA A 264 12.59 15.67 -0.92
CA ALA A 264 11.78 16.72 -1.54
C ALA A 264 12.20 17.07 -2.98
N PRO A 265 13.50 17.23 -3.33
CA PRO A 265 13.89 17.58 -4.69
C PRO A 265 13.44 16.58 -5.77
N ASN A 266 13.23 15.34 -5.36
CA ASN A 266 12.83 14.24 -6.24
C ASN A 266 11.32 13.93 -6.20
N SER A 267 10.53 14.64 -5.40
CA SER A 267 9.10 14.38 -5.23
C SER A 267 8.25 15.26 -6.14
N ASP A 268 7.22 14.67 -6.75
CA ASP A 268 6.21 15.42 -7.51
C ASP A 268 5.12 15.96 -6.59
N PHE A 269 4.80 15.19 -5.54
CA PHE A 269 3.84 15.57 -4.51
C PHE A 269 4.46 15.39 -3.12
N ILE A 270 4.20 16.33 -2.22
CA ILE A 270 4.63 16.26 -0.83
C ILE A 270 3.45 16.53 0.09
N PHE A 271 3.14 15.57 0.96
CA PHE A 271 2.07 15.67 1.96
C PHE A 271 2.70 15.71 3.36
N LYS A 272 2.71 16.89 3.98
CA LYS A 272 3.26 17.11 5.32
C LYS A 272 2.15 16.87 6.36
N ALA A 273 1.88 15.57 6.67
CA ALA A 273 0.82 15.17 7.62
C ALA A 273 1.34 14.80 9.02
N ALA A 274 2.65 14.77 9.23
CA ALA A 274 3.28 14.52 10.52
C ALA A 274 2.97 15.63 11.53
N ALA A 275 2.83 15.26 12.79
CA ALA A 275 2.75 16.18 13.92
C ALA A 275 4.17 16.44 14.48
N VAL A 276 4.88 17.32 13.82
CA VAL A 276 6.23 17.73 14.19
C VAL A 276 6.16 18.73 15.35
N ALA A 277 6.99 18.53 16.37
CA ALA A 277 7.08 19.46 17.49
C ALA A 277 7.69 20.80 17.03
N ASP A 278 7.06 21.93 17.38
CA ASP A 278 7.57 23.27 17.10
C ASP A 278 8.73 23.68 18.03
N TYR A 279 8.89 22.92 19.14
CA TYR A 279 9.92 23.14 20.13
C TYR A 279 10.58 21.84 20.54
N THR A 280 11.89 21.89 20.79
CA THR A 280 12.70 20.80 21.32
C THR A 280 13.45 21.29 22.57
N PRO A 281 13.82 20.42 23.53
CA PRO A 281 14.67 20.82 24.64
C PRO A 281 15.93 21.55 24.17
N ALA A 282 16.27 22.64 24.84
CA ALA A 282 17.47 23.41 24.49
C ALA A 282 18.72 22.57 24.68
N ASP A 283 18.74 21.78 25.76
CA ASP A 283 19.85 20.89 26.16
C ASP A 283 19.32 19.48 26.35
N TYR A 284 20.11 18.50 25.91
CA TYR A 284 19.88 17.09 26.16
C TYR A 284 20.70 16.65 27.36
N ALA A 285 20.09 15.92 28.29
CA ALA A 285 20.79 15.37 29.45
C ALA A 285 21.27 13.93 29.14
N ASP A 286 22.57 13.69 29.12
CA ASP A 286 23.17 12.36 28.86
C ASP A 286 22.75 11.30 29.85
N ASN A 287 22.38 11.72 31.07
CA ASN A 287 21.90 10.83 32.12
C ASN A 287 20.45 11.16 32.48
N LYS A 288 19.71 10.14 32.94
CA LYS A 288 18.35 10.33 33.45
C LYS A 288 18.34 11.43 34.52
N MET A 289 17.58 12.49 34.27
CA MET A 289 17.43 13.60 35.22
C MET A 289 16.81 13.08 36.50
N LYS A 290 17.57 13.20 37.62
CA LYS A 290 17.11 12.79 38.95
C LYS A 290 16.08 13.79 39.48
N LYS A 291 15.09 13.27 40.22
CA LYS A 291 14.11 14.09 40.94
C LYS A 291 14.88 14.97 41.95
N LYS A 292 14.58 16.26 41.91
CA LYS A 292 15.05 17.28 42.88
C LYS A 292 13.84 17.81 43.64
N ASP A 293 14.08 18.40 44.81
CA ASP A 293 13.03 19.10 45.53
C ASP A 293 12.67 20.38 44.78
N GLY A 294 11.35 20.61 44.60
CA GLY A 294 10.78 21.74 43.86
C GLY A 294 10.43 21.43 42.42
N ASP A 295 9.91 22.45 41.74
CA ASP A 295 9.45 22.36 40.34
C ASP A 295 10.62 22.30 39.36
N LEU A 296 10.42 21.58 38.23
CA LEU A 296 11.39 21.48 37.15
C LEU A 296 10.95 22.35 35.97
N SER A 297 11.75 23.31 35.59
CA SER A 297 11.61 24.08 34.36
C SER A 297 12.55 23.54 33.30
N ILE A 298 12.02 23.33 32.08
CA ILE A 298 12.78 22.82 30.95
C ILE A 298 12.83 23.92 29.89
N PRO A 299 14.01 24.50 29.60
CA PRO A 299 14.14 25.46 28.51
C PRO A 299 13.95 24.76 27.16
N LEU A 300 13.16 25.40 26.28
CA LEU A 300 12.87 24.91 24.95
C LEU A 300 13.41 25.89 23.89
N LYS A 301 13.89 25.33 22.76
CA LYS A 301 14.26 26.10 21.57
C LYS A 301 13.39 25.69 20.40
N ARG A 302 13.21 26.59 19.43
CA ARG A 302 12.41 26.33 18.22
C ARG A 302 13.09 25.30 17.34
N THR A 303 12.27 24.43 16.72
CA THR A 303 12.67 23.51 15.66
C THR A 303 12.62 24.19 14.29
N GLN A 304 13.12 23.50 13.26
CA GLN A 304 13.06 23.98 11.89
C GLN A 304 11.64 23.81 11.32
N ASP A 305 11.16 24.84 10.62
CA ASP A 305 9.84 24.82 9.98
C ASP A 305 9.92 24.15 8.61
N ILE A 306 9.59 22.85 8.60
CA ILE A 306 9.65 22.01 7.39
C ILE A 306 8.78 22.54 6.27
N LEU A 307 7.55 23.00 6.59
CA LEU A 307 6.62 23.47 5.57
C LEU A 307 7.10 24.79 4.92
N LYS A 308 7.68 25.67 5.72
CA LYS A 308 8.32 26.90 5.22
C LYS A 308 9.50 26.56 4.31
N TYR A 309 10.38 25.67 4.76
CA TYR A 309 11.53 25.22 3.97
C TYR A 309 11.09 24.65 2.61
N LEU A 310 10.08 23.78 2.59
CA LEU A 310 9.54 23.20 1.35
C LEU A 310 9.02 24.27 0.39
N GLY A 311 8.28 25.25 0.87
CA GLY A 311 7.76 26.33 0.04
C GLY A 311 8.84 27.26 -0.52
N GLU A 312 9.96 27.47 0.22
CA GLU A 312 11.10 28.28 -0.21
C GLU A 312 12.01 27.54 -1.22
N HIS A 313 12.04 26.19 -1.19
CA HIS A 313 12.93 25.35 -2.00
C HIS A 313 12.17 24.47 -3.01
N ARG A 314 10.91 24.79 -3.28
CA ARG A 314 10.09 24.03 -4.21
C ARG A 314 10.60 24.12 -5.64
N ARG A 315 10.51 23.01 -6.38
CA ARG A 315 10.72 23.03 -7.82
C ARG A 315 9.42 23.33 -8.57
N GLU A 316 9.53 23.78 -9.81
CA GLU A 316 8.40 23.99 -10.71
C GLU A 316 7.57 22.71 -10.91
N GLY A 317 6.24 22.84 -10.87
CA GLY A 317 5.30 21.72 -11.02
C GLY A 317 5.19 20.80 -9.80
N GLN A 318 5.89 21.10 -8.70
CA GLN A 318 5.77 20.35 -7.46
C GLN A 318 4.55 20.80 -6.65
N ILE A 319 3.75 19.85 -6.18
CA ILE A 319 2.58 20.12 -5.33
C ILE A 319 2.92 19.82 -3.87
N ILE A 320 2.72 20.84 -3.02
CA ILE A 320 2.99 20.77 -1.59
C ILE A 320 1.69 20.97 -0.80
N CYS A 321 1.34 19.96 -0.01
CA CYS A 321 0.18 19.96 0.87
C CYS A 321 0.60 19.93 2.33
N GLY A 322 0.16 20.91 3.11
CA GLY A 322 0.33 20.97 4.55
C GLY A 322 -0.93 20.55 5.30
N PHE A 323 -0.77 20.21 6.59
CA PHE A 323 -1.88 19.98 7.51
C PHE A 323 -1.92 21.08 8.57
N SER A 324 -3.14 21.44 8.96
CA SER A 324 -3.42 22.40 9.99
C SER A 324 -4.41 21.82 10.97
N MET A 325 -4.19 22.04 12.25
CA MET A 325 -5.11 21.73 13.34
C MET A 325 -5.41 23.00 14.07
N GLU A 326 -6.63 23.48 13.92
CA GLU A 326 -7.05 24.76 14.49
C GLU A 326 -8.29 24.52 15.36
N THR A 327 -8.37 25.23 16.45
CA THR A 327 -9.53 25.22 17.36
C THR A 327 -10.41 26.45 17.18
N GLU A 328 -9.86 27.52 16.59
CA GLU A 328 -10.52 28.81 16.37
C GLU A 328 -10.03 29.44 15.04
N ASN A 329 -10.90 30.17 14.35
CA ASN A 329 -10.62 30.89 13.10
C ASN A 329 -9.90 30.03 12.04
N MET A 330 -10.32 28.77 11.93
CA MET A 330 -9.66 27.72 11.12
C MET A 330 -9.39 28.16 9.68
N LEU A 331 -10.38 28.77 9.01
CA LEU A 331 -10.26 29.17 7.60
C LEU A 331 -9.25 30.31 7.41
N GLU A 332 -9.32 31.33 8.25
CA GLU A 332 -8.43 32.49 8.18
C GLU A 332 -6.97 32.11 8.47
N ASN A 333 -6.75 31.37 9.57
CA ASN A 333 -5.43 30.90 9.96
C ASN A 333 -4.81 29.96 8.88
N SER A 334 -5.62 29.08 8.30
CA SER A 334 -5.15 28.15 7.27
C SER A 334 -4.84 28.85 5.95
N ARG A 335 -5.63 29.86 5.54
CA ARG A 335 -5.33 30.72 4.37
C ARG A 335 -4.06 31.54 4.57
N ALA A 336 -3.89 32.13 5.74
CA ALA A 336 -2.66 32.85 6.09
C ALA A 336 -1.43 31.92 6.04
N LYS A 337 -1.58 30.68 6.54
CA LYS A 337 -0.54 29.64 6.50
C LYS A 337 -0.20 29.22 5.07
N LEU A 338 -1.20 29.02 4.20
CA LEU A 338 -1.03 28.67 2.78
C LEU A 338 -0.16 29.72 2.07
N THR A 339 -0.50 30.98 2.20
CA THR A 339 0.24 32.10 1.57
C THR A 339 1.63 32.28 2.18
N LYS A 340 1.74 32.31 3.51
CA LYS A 340 3.00 32.52 4.24
C LYS A 340 4.02 31.41 3.99
N LYS A 341 3.56 30.18 3.80
CA LYS A 341 4.43 29.01 3.56
C LYS A 341 4.62 28.70 2.09
N ASN A 342 4.00 29.44 1.17
CA ASN A 342 4.05 29.24 -0.27
C ASN A 342 3.76 27.78 -0.68
N VAL A 343 2.65 27.23 -0.19
CA VAL A 343 2.18 25.87 -0.50
C VAL A 343 0.89 25.91 -1.31
N ASP A 344 0.50 24.79 -1.91
CA ASP A 344 -0.61 24.72 -2.86
C ASP A 344 -1.93 24.38 -2.17
N MET A 345 -1.87 23.61 -1.08
CA MET A 345 -3.04 23.16 -0.35
C MET A 345 -2.76 23.04 1.16
N ILE A 346 -3.76 23.39 1.97
CA ILE A 346 -3.81 23.07 3.40
C ILE A 346 -5.02 22.18 3.67
N CYS A 347 -4.79 21.05 4.33
CA CYS A 347 -5.82 20.19 4.88
C CYS A 347 -6.06 20.59 6.34
N ALA A 348 -7.18 21.26 6.60
CA ALA A 348 -7.51 21.74 7.94
C ALA A 348 -8.44 20.74 8.65
N ASN A 349 -8.05 20.31 9.85
CA ASN A 349 -8.83 19.44 10.73
C ASN A 349 -9.48 20.27 11.82
N ASN A 350 -10.79 20.07 12.05
CA ASN A 350 -11.48 20.66 13.17
C ASN A 350 -11.58 19.67 14.34
N LEU A 351 -10.83 19.91 15.40
CA LEU A 351 -10.81 19.02 16.58
C LEU A 351 -12.11 19.04 17.41
N LYS A 352 -12.99 20.03 17.20
CA LYS A 352 -14.27 20.16 17.93
C LYS A 352 -15.37 19.24 17.36
N VAL A 353 -15.14 18.63 16.18
CA VAL A 353 -16.13 17.76 15.54
C VAL A 353 -15.99 16.32 16.05
N ALA A 354 -17.07 15.76 16.56
CA ALA A 354 -17.12 14.35 16.96
C ALA A 354 -16.78 13.44 15.78
N GLY A 355 -15.88 12.46 15.98
CA GLY A 355 -15.40 11.56 14.92
C GLY A 355 -14.23 12.12 14.11
N ALA A 356 -13.77 13.35 14.37
CA ALA A 356 -12.52 13.89 13.83
C ALA A 356 -11.42 13.84 14.90
N GLY A 357 -10.19 13.50 14.53
CA GLY A 357 -9.07 13.51 15.47
C GLY A 357 -8.00 12.44 15.20
N PHE A 358 -7.01 12.37 16.09
CA PHE A 358 -5.83 11.51 15.90
C PHE A 358 -6.12 10.01 16.01
N GLY A 359 -6.89 9.60 17.03
CA GLY A 359 -7.07 8.19 17.40
C GLY A 359 -8.13 7.42 16.61
N VAL A 360 -9.09 8.11 16.01
CA VAL A 360 -10.24 7.52 15.29
C VAL A 360 -9.88 7.18 13.82
N ASP A 361 -10.69 6.31 13.19
CA ASP A 361 -10.48 5.89 11.81
C ASP A 361 -11.22 6.78 10.79
N THR A 362 -11.99 7.73 11.28
CA THR A 362 -12.71 8.74 10.50
C THR A 362 -12.04 10.11 10.59
N ASN A 363 -12.40 11.02 9.67
CA ASN A 363 -11.99 12.42 9.73
C ASN A 363 -13.01 13.33 9.08
N VAL A 364 -12.99 14.63 9.47
CA VAL A 364 -13.66 15.75 8.81
C VAL A 364 -12.58 16.75 8.43
N ILE A 365 -12.37 16.96 7.14
CA ILE A 365 -11.27 17.77 6.61
C ILE A 365 -11.84 18.85 5.71
N THR A 366 -11.33 20.07 5.86
CA THR A 366 -11.54 21.14 4.91
C THR A 366 -10.29 21.31 4.06
N LEU A 367 -10.42 21.15 2.74
CA LEU A 367 -9.37 21.39 1.77
C LEU A 367 -9.36 22.86 1.38
N ILE A 368 -8.23 23.53 1.56
CA ILE A 368 -8.08 24.96 1.31
C ILE A 368 -6.96 25.15 0.30
N THR A 369 -7.28 25.73 -0.85
CA THR A 369 -6.33 26.12 -1.90
C THR A 369 -6.31 27.65 -2.05
N LYS A 370 -5.54 28.17 -2.99
CA LYS A 370 -5.56 29.61 -3.31
C LYS A 370 -6.90 30.05 -3.90
N GLU A 371 -7.57 29.15 -4.61
CA GLU A 371 -8.76 29.42 -5.41
C GLU A 371 -10.06 29.14 -4.66
N ASP A 372 -10.10 28.04 -3.90
CA ASP A 372 -11.33 27.55 -3.29
C ASP A 372 -11.15 26.91 -1.90
N VAL A 373 -12.29 26.62 -1.29
CA VAL A 373 -12.43 25.90 -0.02
C VAL A 373 -13.46 24.81 -0.21
N THR A 374 -13.09 23.56 0.05
CA THR A 374 -13.97 22.40 -0.05
C THR A 374 -14.06 21.69 1.30
N GLU A 375 -15.24 21.63 1.89
CA GLU A 375 -15.49 20.88 3.12
C GLU A 375 -15.86 19.43 2.78
N LEU A 376 -15.11 18.48 3.32
CA LEU A 376 -15.41 17.06 3.19
C LEU A 376 -16.32 16.62 4.35
N PRO A 377 -17.33 15.79 4.09
CA PRO A 377 -18.16 15.21 5.16
C PRO A 377 -17.34 14.26 6.04
N LEU A 378 -17.92 13.83 7.16
CA LEU A 378 -17.34 12.74 7.96
C LEU A 378 -17.19 11.49 7.11
N MET A 379 -15.95 11.02 6.95
CA MET A 379 -15.62 9.85 6.15
C MET A 379 -14.43 9.11 6.73
N SER A 380 -14.14 7.90 6.22
CA SER A 380 -12.94 7.17 6.62
C SER A 380 -11.67 7.91 6.21
N LYS A 381 -10.57 7.70 6.94
CA LYS A 381 -9.28 8.31 6.59
C LYS A 381 -8.78 7.92 5.19
N GLU A 382 -9.10 6.72 4.72
CA GLU A 382 -8.79 6.29 3.35
C GLU A 382 -9.60 7.07 2.30
N ALA A 383 -10.90 7.29 2.54
CA ALA A 383 -11.73 8.11 1.67
C ALA A 383 -11.26 9.58 1.66
N ALA A 384 -10.94 10.13 2.84
CA ALA A 384 -10.38 11.47 2.96
C ALA A 384 -9.02 11.59 2.26
N ALA A 385 -8.16 10.57 2.36
CA ALA A 385 -6.89 10.51 1.65
C ALA A 385 -7.07 10.54 0.14
N ASN A 386 -8.03 9.80 -0.40
CA ASN A 386 -8.37 9.85 -1.83
C ASN A 386 -8.84 11.24 -2.25
N ALA A 387 -9.74 11.88 -1.51
CA ALA A 387 -10.23 13.23 -1.82
C ALA A 387 -9.07 14.27 -1.80
N ILE A 388 -8.12 14.13 -0.86
CA ILE A 388 -6.91 14.96 -0.80
C ILE A 388 -6.05 14.74 -2.05
N LEU A 389 -5.83 13.48 -2.46
CA LEU A 389 -5.06 13.15 -3.65
C LEU A 389 -5.75 13.64 -4.93
N ASP A 390 -7.08 13.49 -5.04
CA ASP A 390 -7.87 13.99 -6.17
C ASP A 390 -7.69 15.50 -6.32
N ARG A 391 -7.78 16.24 -5.21
CA ARG A 391 -7.57 17.67 -5.25
C ARG A 391 -6.13 18.05 -5.59
N ALA A 392 -5.14 17.34 -5.05
CA ALA A 392 -3.74 17.57 -5.37
C ALA A 392 -3.43 17.32 -6.86
N VAL A 393 -3.99 16.25 -7.46
CA VAL A 393 -3.85 15.96 -8.90
C VAL A 393 -4.54 17.06 -9.73
N ALA A 394 -5.70 17.58 -9.31
CA ALA A 394 -6.37 18.66 -10.01
C ALA A 394 -5.54 19.95 -10.07
N LEU A 395 -4.69 20.20 -9.08
CA LEU A 395 -3.78 21.37 -9.05
C LEU A 395 -2.60 21.26 -10.03
N THR A 396 -2.38 20.13 -10.67
CA THR A 396 -1.31 19.94 -11.70
C THR A 396 -1.76 20.35 -13.09
N LYS A 397 -3.05 20.60 -13.28
CA LYS A 397 -3.67 21.02 -14.56
C LYS A 397 -3.79 22.52 -14.63
#